data_be8a8792808b5606010079ad054aef8d
#
_entry.id   be8a8792808b5606010079ad054aef8d
#
_cell.length_a   1.000
_cell.length_b   1.000
_cell.length_c   1.000
_cell.angle_alpha   90.00
_cell.angle_beta   90.00
_cell.angle_gamma   90.00
#
_symmetry.space_group_name_H-M   'P 1'
#
loop_
_entity.id
_entity.type
_entity.pdbx_description
1 polymer ?
#
loop_
_entity_poly.entity_id
_entity_poly.type
_entity_poly.pdbx_seq_one_letter_code
_entity_poly.pdbx_strand_id
1 'polypeptide(L)'
;DSEWISTLLRAGLLNGSFIPEKRIREFRDLNRYRKSVIRDITSQKNRIEKFLQSSGFRLSSFISDIFGASGRNIILHLIEHGQIDKTALDSCLKTKTRNRIDEILMSVNGTLSEHQKAFLRILMTHYDSLKKHLAEIETSLEKDMAPFALQVEQLNSIYGISTTASCAIIAEIGIDMKPVKTAAHICSWAG
;
A
#
# COMPACT_ATOMS: atom_id res chain seq x y z
N ASP A 1 -16.07 -2.33 33.69
CA ASP A 1 -15.61 -3.57 33.03
C ASP A 1 -14.32 -4.15 33.63
N SER A 2 -13.32 -3.32 33.99
CA SER A 2 -12.03 -3.80 34.54
C SER A 2 -12.17 -4.56 35.85
N GLU A 3 -13.06 -4.10 36.75
CA GLU A 3 -13.31 -4.67 38.04
C GLU A 3 -13.96 -6.05 37.93
N TRP A 4 -14.91 -6.19 37.00
CA TRP A 4 -15.54 -7.47 36.67
C TRP A 4 -14.54 -8.47 36.07
N ILE A 5 -13.69 -8.03 35.12
CA ILE A 5 -12.63 -8.85 34.54
C ILE A 5 -11.66 -9.33 35.61
N SER A 6 -11.26 -8.46 36.54
CA SER A 6 -10.35 -8.82 37.64
C SER A 6 -10.96 -9.86 38.56
N THR A 7 -12.26 -9.75 38.84
CA THR A 7 -13.01 -10.70 39.66
C THR A 7 -13.09 -12.08 39.00
N LEU A 8 -13.40 -12.14 37.70
CA LEU A 8 -13.44 -13.38 36.93
C LEU A 8 -12.05 -14.04 36.85
N LEU A 9 -10.97 -13.22 36.67
CA LEU A 9 -9.60 -13.72 36.66
C LEU A 9 -9.21 -14.35 38.01
N ARG A 10 -9.53 -13.68 39.11
CA ARG A 10 -9.31 -14.21 40.47
C ARG A 10 -10.07 -15.47 40.75
N ALA A 11 -11.28 -15.62 40.19
CA ALA A 11 -12.12 -16.82 40.31
C ALA A 11 -11.66 -17.98 39.39
N GLY A 12 -10.63 -17.79 38.56
CA GLY A 12 -10.16 -18.80 37.60
C GLY A 12 -11.14 -19.08 36.45
N LEU A 13 -12.09 -18.17 36.21
CA LEU A 13 -13.14 -18.32 35.18
C LEU A 13 -12.73 -17.79 33.81
N LEU A 14 -11.57 -17.14 33.72
CA LEU A 14 -11.02 -16.66 32.45
C LEU A 14 -9.92 -17.59 31.92
N ASN A 15 -10.16 -18.14 30.75
CA ASN A 15 -9.10 -18.81 29.99
C ASN A 15 -8.21 -17.77 29.32
N GLY A 16 -6.89 -17.90 29.45
CA GLY A 16 -5.94 -17.03 28.75
C GLY A 16 -6.09 -17.15 27.24
N SER A 17 -5.99 -16.02 26.53
CA SER A 17 -5.94 -16.02 25.08
C SER A 17 -4.65 -16.70 24.58
N PHE A 18 -4.75 -17.40 23.47
CA PHE A 18 -3.56 -17.91 22.79
C PHE A 18 -2.65 -16.78 22.37
N ILE A 19 -1.39 -16.83 22.82
CA ILE A 19 -0.35 -15.88 22.43
C ILE A 19 0.62 -16.63 21.52
N PRO A 20 0.70 -16.27 20.22
CA PRO A 20 1.66 -16.86 19.30
C PRO A 20 3.09 -16.66 19.76
N GLU A 21 3.99 -17.50 19.27
CA GLU A 21 5.43 -17.37 19.50
C GLU A 21 5.95 -15.98 19.11
N LYS A 22 7.03 -15.55 19.77
CA LYS A 22 7.63 -14.21 19.57
C LYS A 22 7.86 -13.90 18.08
N ARG A 23 8.41 -14.85 17.33
CA ARG A 23 8.69 -14.71 15.90
C ARG A 23 7.42 -14.40 15.08
N ILE A 24 6.31 -15.10 15.34
CA ILE A 24 5.03 -14.84 14.67
C ILE A 24 4.48 -13.47 15.03
N ARG A 25 4.66 -13.01 16.28
CA ARG A 25 4.23 -11.67 16.70
C ARG A 25 5.03 -10.57 15.99
N GLU A 26 6.34 -10.69 15.89
CA GLU A 26 7.23 -9.77 15.19
C GLU A 26 6.87 -9.71 13.68
N PHE A 27 6.64 -10.87 13.07
CA PHE A 27 6.17 -10.96 11.68
C PHE A 27 4.79 -10.32 11.48
N ARG A 28 3.86 -10.51 12.41
CA ARG A 28 2.54 -9.87 12.42
C ARG A 28 2.65 -8.34 12.47
N ASP A 29 3.47 -7.82 13.37
CA ASP A 29 3.64 -6.37 13.53
C ASP A 29 4.16 -5.75 12.23
N LEU A 30 5.16 -6.36 11.61
CA LEU A 30 5.72 -5.90 10.33
C LEU A 30 4.68 -6.00 9.19
N ASN A 31 3.89 -7.08 9.11
CA ASN A 31 2.85 -7.24 8.11
C ASN A 31 1.70 -6.23 8.28
N ARG A 32 1.32 -5.93 9.51
CA ARG A 32 0.33 -4.88 9.83
C ARG A 32 0.85 -3.50 9.46
N TYR A 33 2.12 -3.22 9.75
CA TYR A 33 2.77 -1.98 9.38
C TYR A 33 2.84 -1.83 7.85
N ARG A 34 3.17 -2.89 7.10
CA ARG A 34 3.07 -2.90 5.63
C ARG A 34 1.71 -2.42 5.12
N LYS A 35 0.61 -2.94 5.71
CA LYS A 35 -0.75 -2.52 5.35
C LYS A 35 -0.99 -1.03 5.63
N SER A 36 -0.44 -0.49 6.70
CA SER A 36 -0.50 0.94 7.01
C SER A 36 0.23 1.77 5.95
N VAL A 37 1.47 1.41 5.61
CA VAL A 37 2.26 2.12 4.60
C VAL A 37 1.57 2.10 3.22
N ILE A 38 0.91 1.00 2.84
CA ILE A 38 0.11 0.93 1.59
C ILE A 38 -1.05 1.94 1.62
N ARG A 39 -1.73 2.11 2.78
CA ARG A 39 -2.79 3.13 2.94
C ARG A 39 -2.22 4.53 2.84
N ASP A 40 -1.04 4.78 3.42
CA ASP A 40 -0.36 6.07 3.36
C ASP A 40 0.04 6.42 1.92
N ILE A 41 0.55 5.44 1.14
CA ILE A 41 0.83 5.58 -0.29
C ILE A 41 -0.45 5.94 -1.05
N THR A 42 -1.56 5.26 -0.77
CA THR A 42 -2.85 5.55 -1.42
C THR A 42 -3.34 6.96 -1.08
N SER A 43 -3.26 7.34 0.19
CA SER A 43 -3.61 8.69 0.65
C SER A 43 -2.74 9.76 -0.01
N GLN A 44 -1.43 9.48 -0.16
CA GLN A 44 -0.50 10.40 -0.82
C GLN A 44 -0.78 10.52 -2.32
N LYS A 45 -1.10 9.41 -3.00
CA LYS A 45 -1.55 9.42 -4.40
C LYS A 45 -2.77 10.32 -4.58
N ASN A 46 -3.80 10.14 -3.75
CA ASN A 46 -5.02 10.94 -3.81
C ASN A 46 -4.75 12.43 -3.56
N ARG A 47 -3.80 12.75 -2.66
CA ARG A 47 -3.39 14.14 -2.37
C ARG A 47 -2.72 14.78 -3.58
N ILE A 48 -1.81 14.08 -4.25
CA ILE A 48 -1.13 14.54 -5.46
C ILE A 48 -2.15 14.74 -6.59
N GLU A 49 -3.03 13.78 -6.81
CA GLU A 49 -4.06 13.86 -7.84
C GLU A 49 -5.01 15.04 -7.61
N LYS A 50 -5.50 15.21 -6.37
CA LYS A 50 -6.34 16.35 -6.01
C LYS A 50 -5.63 17.69 -6.23
N PHE A 51 -4.35 17.77 -5.89
CA PHE A 51 -3.54 18.97 -6.14
C PHE A 51 -3.42 19.26 -7.64
N LEU A 52 -3.10 18.27 -8.45
CA LEU A 52 -3.01 18.41 -9.91
C LEU A 52 -4.35 18.88 -10.50
N GLN A 53 -5.46 18.26 -10.12
CA GLN A 53 -6.80 18.63 -10.57
C GLN A 53 -7.16 20.08 -10.20
N SER A 54 -6.88 20.49 -8.97
CA SER A 54 -7.14 21.87 -8.53
C SER A 54 -6.25 22.89 -9.21
N SER A 55 -5.12 22.46 -9.75
CA SER A 55 -4.18 23.29 -10.53
C SER A 55 -4.42 23.25 -12.05
N GLY A 56 -5.52 22.61 -12.51
CA GLY A 56 -5.91 22.55 -13.92
C GLY A 56 -5.34 21.36 -14.70
N PHE A 57 -4.75 20.37 -14.01
CA PHE A 57 -4.17 19.18 -14.64
C PHE A 57 -5.02 17.94 -14.35
N ARG A 58 -5.85 17.50 -15.31
CA ARG A 58 -6.76 16.35 -15.18
C ARG A 58 -6.17 15.08 -15.81
N LEU A 59 -4.97 14.68 -15.38
CA LEU A 59 -4.24 13.56 -15.97
C LEU A 59 -5.00 12.21 -15.86
N SER A 60 -5.68 11.96 -14.75
CA SER A 60 -6.42 10.70 -14.51
C SER A 60 -7.60 10.47 -15.44
N SER A 61 -8.09 11.50 -16.14
CA SER A 61 -9.13 11.34 -17.17
C SER A 61 -8.64 10.60 -18.41
N PHE A 62 -7.34 10.60 -18.67
CA PHE A 62 -6.75 10.06 -19.90
C PHE A 62 -5.62 9.05 -19.66
N ILE A 63 -5.03 9.07 -18.47
CA ILE A 63 -3.93 8.18 -18.06
C ILE A 63 -4.43 7.35 -16.88
N SER A 64 -4.56 6.04 -17.08
CA SER A 64 -5.09 5.11 -16.07
C SER A 64 -4.24 5.04 -14.79
N ASP A 65 -2.93 5.21 -14.91
CA ASP A 65 -2.01 5.30 -13.76
C ASP A 65 -1.09 6.51 -13.93
N ILE A 66 -1.42 7.61 -13.26
CA ILE A 66 -0.64 8.85 -13.27
C ILE A 66 0.72 8.70 -12.54
N PHE A 67 0.92 7.63 -11.78
CA PHE A 67 2.18 7.30 -11.11
C PHE A 67 3.00 6.27 -11.90
N GLY A 68 2.46 5.76 -12.99
CA GLY A 68 3.18 4.96 -13.99
C GLY A 68 4.15 5.81 -14.80
N ALA A 69 4.92 5.19 -15.70
CA ALA A 69 6.03 5.85 -16.36
C ALA A 69 5.64 7.15 -17.11
N SER A 70 4.56 7.15 -17.91
CA SER A 70 4.13 8.34 -18.64
C SER A 70 3.63 9.45 -17.71
N GLY A 71 2.74 9.12 -16.77
CA GLY A 71 2.21 10.11 -15.84
C GLY A 71 3.29 10.70 -14.93
N ARG A 72 4.22 9.85 -14.44
CA ARG A 72 5.37 10.30 -13.66
C ARG A 72 6.26 11.26 -14.44
N ASN A 73 6.57 10.98 -15.71
CA ASN A 73 7.36 11.87 -16.55
C ASN A 73 6.68 13.24 -16.71
N ILE A 74 5.36 13.26 -16.93
CA ILE A 74 4.59 14.51 -17.00
C ILE A 74 4.67 15.28 -15.68
N ILE A 75 4.47 14.62 -14.53
CA ILE A 75 4.55 15.26 -13.21
C ILE A 75 5.94 15.85 -12.97
N LEU A 76 7.02 15.13 -13.30
CA LEU A 76 8.38 15.63 -13.17
C LEU A 76 8.64 16.83 -14.09
N HIS A 77 8.17 16.78 -15.33
CA HIS A 77 8.24 17.93 -16.24
C HIS A 77 7.51 19.17 -15.70
N LEU A 78 6.31 18.98 -15.13
CA LEU A 78 5.54 20.06 -14.50
C LEU A 78 6.26 20.65 -13.27
N ILE A 79 6.97 19.84 -12.50
CA ILE A 79 7.78 20.30 -11.35
C ILE A 79 8.93 21.20 -11.83
N GLU A 80 9.49 20.94 -12.99
CA GLU A 80 10.62 21.72 -13.55
C GLU A 80 10.14 22.98 -14.26
N HIS A 81 9.17 22.83 -15.17
CA HIS A 81 8.79 23.87 -16.11
C HIS A 81 7.47 24.58 -15.78
N GLY A 82 6.62 23.99 -14.93
CA GLY A 82 5.34 24.54 -14.52
C GLY A 82 4.22 24.42 -15.55
N GLN A 83 4.54 24.09 -16.80
CA GLN A 83 3.60 23.88 -17.91
C GLN A 83 4.17 22.81 -18.84
N ILE A 84 3.35 22.30 -19.76
CA ILE A 84 3.78 21.30 -20.71
C ILE A 84 3.19 21.61 -22.09
N ASP A 85 4.03 21.66 -23.11
CA ASP A 85 3.61 21.80 -24.51
C ASP A 85 3.48 20.41 -25.19
N LYS A 86 3.01 20.41 -26.44
CA LYS A 86 2.80 19.17 -27.20
C LYS A 86 4.08 18.37 -27.41
N THR A 87 5.21 19.03 -27.62
CA THR A 87 6.50 18.40 -27.86
C THR A 87 7.04 17.71 -26.61
N ALA A 88 7.01 18.42 -25.50
CA ALA A 88 7.39 17.87 -24.20
C ALA A 88 6.44 16.74 -23.77
N LEU A 89 5.14 16.90 -24.00
CA LEU A 89 4.15 15.86 -23.71
C LEU A 89 4.43 14.58 -24.52
N ASP A 90 4.71 14.70 -25.84
CA ASP A 90 5.06 13.55 -26.68
C ASP A 90 6.28 12.78 -26.15
N SER A 91 7.30 13.49 -25.67
CA SER A 91 8.50 12.89 -25.08
C SER A 91 8.21 12.15 -23.77
N CYS A 92 7.22 12.60 -22.99
CA CYS A 92 6.82 11.99 -21.73
C CYS A 92 5.98 10.72 -21.92
N LEU A 93 5.26 10.59 -23.05
CA LEU A 93 4.30 9.52 -23.30
C LEU A 93 4.96 8.26 -23.84
N LYS A 94 4.51 7.09 -23.37
CA LYS A 94 4.82 5.80 -23.99
C LYS A 94 3.84 5.50 -25.11
N THR A 95 4.23 4.56 -26.01
CA THR A 95 3.56 4.22 -27.27
C THR A 95 2.03 4.10 -27.17
N LYS A 96 1.50 3.41 -26.14
CA LYS A 96 0.06 3.21 -25.97
C LYS A 96 -0.72 4.50 -25.67
N THR A 97 -0.10 5.46 -25.01
CA THR A 97 -0.75 6.71 -24.58
C THR A 97 -0.59 7.82 -25.64
N ARG A 98 0.37 7.66 -26.53
CA ARG A 98 0.73 8.64 -27.56
C ARG A 98 -0.41 8.89 -28.57
N ASN A 99 -1.24 7.87 -28.86
CA ASN A 99 -2.38 8.00 -29.78
C ASN A 99 -3.46 8.98 -29.28
N ARG A 100 -3.41 9.39 -28.02
CA ARG A 100 -4.36 10.31 -27.37
C ARG A 100 -3.70 11.62 -26.95
N ILE A 101 -2.59 12.01 -27.58
CA ILE A 101 -1.79 13.18 -27.19
C ILE A 101 -2.60 14.47 -27.18
N ASP A 102 -3.47 14.68 -28.18
CA ASP A 102 -4.25 15.91 -28.29
C ASP A 102 -5.32 16.01 -27.19
N GLU A 103 -5.94 14.87 -26.81
CA GLU A 103 -6.87 14.82 -25.69
C GLU A 103 -6.15 15.09 -24.36
N ILE A 104 -4.96 14.50 -24.17
CA ILE A 104 -4.15 14.71 -22.97
C ILE A 104 -3.71 16.17 -22.89
N LEU A 105 -3.29 16.76 -23.99
CA LEU A 105 -2.87 18.16 -24.05
C LEU A 105 -3.99 19.10 -23.60
N MET A 106 -5.24 18.84 -24.01
CA MET A 106 -6.39 19.60 -23.53
C MET A 106 -6.62 19.47 -22.01
N SER A 107 -6.23 18.36 -21.42
CA SER A 107 -6.39 18.10 -19.97
C SER A 107 -5.29 18.69 -19.10
N VAL A 108 -4.19 19.16 -19.70
CA VAL A 108 -3.01 19.71 -19.00
C VAL A 108 -2.76 21.19 -19.35
N ASN A 109 -3.83 21.95 -19.50
CA ASN A 109 -3.80 23.34 -19.93
C ASN A 109 -3.58 24.34 -18.75
N GLY A 110 -3.02 23.87 -17.64
CA GLY A 110 -2.70 24.69 -16.47
C GLY A 110 -1.28 25.22 -16.51
N THR A 111 -0.99 26.18 -15.62
CA THR A 111 0.38 26.64 -15.33
C THR A 111 0.58 26.66 -13.83
N LEU A 112 1.65 25.99 -13.36
CA LEU A 112 2.02 25.98 -11.94
C LEU A 112 2.88 27.20 -11.62
N SER A 113 2.54 27.90 -10.54
CA SER A 113 3.42 28.91 -9.95
C SER A 113 4.66 28.25 -9.32
N GLU A 114 5.71 29.02 -9.03
CA GLU A 114 6.90 28.52 -8.34
C GLU A 114 6.56 27.88 -7.00
N HIS A 115 5.60 28.45 -6.24
CA HIS A 115 5.12 27.86 -5.00
C HIS A 115 4.43 26.48 -5.24
N GLN A 116 3.60 26.37 -6.26
CA GLN A 116 2.93 25.12 -6.62
C GLN A 116 3.91 24.04 -7.10
N LYS A 117 4.94 24.42 -7.87
CA LYS A 117 6.03 23.50 -8.26
C LYS A 117 6.78 22.99 -7.05
N ALA A 118 7.16 23.87 -6.13
CA ALA A 118 7.82 23.49 -4.88
C ALA A 118 6.96 22.53 -4.04
N PHE A 119 5.66 22.82 -3.92
CA PHE A 119 4.74 21.99 -3.19
C PHE A 119 4.54 20.61 -3.85
N LEU A 120 4.38 20.55 -5.18
CA LEU A 120 4.27 19.28 -5.91
C LEU A 120 5.56 18.44 -5.76
N ARG A 121 6.73 19.08 -5.76
CA ARG A 121 8.00 18.41 -5.49
C ARG A 121 8.02 17.76 -4.10
N ILE A 122 7.58 18.47 -3.07
CA ILE A 122 7.49 17.92 -1.71
C ILE A 122 6.56 16.71 -1.67
N LEU A 123 5.38 16.81 -2.30
CA LEU A 123 4.43 15.70 -2.37
C LEU A 123 5.01 14.47 -3.07
N MET A 124 5.72 14.66 -4.19
CA MET A 124 6.36 13.57 -4.93
C MET A 124 7.52 12.93 -4.16
N THR A 125 8.35 13.75 -3.50
CA THR A 125 9.45 13.25 -2.65
C THR A 125 8.89 12.37 -1.51
N HIS A 126 7.80 12.78 -0.89
CA HIS A 126 7.16 11.98 0.15
C HIS A 126 6.60 10.66 -0.42
N TYR A 127 5.94 10.70 -1.58
CA TYR A 127 5.47 9.49 -2.26
C TYR A 127 6.61 8.51 -2.55
N ASP A 128 7.73 9.01 -3.06
CA ASP A 128 8.91 8.18 -3.38
C ASP A 128 9.55 7.59 -2.11
N SER A 129 9.60 8.35 -1.03
CA SER A 129 10.05 7.87 0.29
C SER A 129 9.18 6.73 0.79
N LEU A 130 7.85 6.86 0.72
CA LEU A 130 6.92 5.80 1.11
C LEU A 130 7.09 4.53 0.26
N LYS A 131 7.31 4.68 -1.05
CA LYS A 131 7.57 3.55 -1.96
C LYS A 131 8.87 2.82 -1.62
N LYS A 132 9.92 3.56 -1.33
CA LYS A 132 11.19 3.00 -0.88
C LYS A 132 11.02 2.25 0.44
N HIS A 133 10.34 2.86 1.40
CA HIS A 133 10.04 2.25 2.70
C HIS A 133 9.24 0.95 2.55
N LEU A 134 8.23 0.94 1.69
CA LEU A 134 7.47 -0.28 1.40
C LEU A 134 8.37 -1.39 0.87
N ALA A 135 9.29 -1.10 -0.05
CA ALA A 135 10.22 -2.09 -0.60
C ALA A 135 11.16 -2.67 0.46
N GLU A 136 11.63 -1.85 1.41
CA GLU A 136 12.44 -2.29 2.55
C GLU A 136 11.64 -3.24 3.47
N ILE A 137 10.38 -2.91 3.75
CA ILE A 137 9.48 -3.77 4.54
C ILE A 137 9.23 -5.11 3.81
N GLU A 138 8.96 -5.07 2.51
CA GLU A 138 8.72 -6.27 1.71
C GLU A 138 9.94 -7.19 1.68
N THR A 139 11.13 -6.64 1.53
CA THR A 139 12.38 -7.42 1.63
C THR A 139 12.56 -8.07 3.01
N SER A 140 12.16 -7.38 4.08
CA SER A 140 12.22 -7.94 5.44
C SER A 140 11.18 -9.06 5.63
N LEU A 141 9.96 -8.85 5.16
CA LEU A 141 8.90 -9.86 5.20
C LEU A 141 9.26 -11.13 4.42
N GLU A 142 9.91 -11.02 3.26
CA GLU A 142 10.39 -12.16 2.49
C GLU A 142 11.38 -13.03 3.30
N LYS A 143 12.29 -12.40 4.03
CA LYS A 143 13.24 -13.12 4.91
C LYS A 143 12.51 -13.83 6.06
N ASP A 144 11.54 -13.15 6.67
CA ASP A 144 10.76 -13.70 7.78
C ASP A 144 9.85 -14.84 7.33
N MET A 145 9.41 -14.82 6.06
CA MET A 145 8.58 -15.85 5.45
C MET A 145 9.35 -17.11 5.02
N ALA A 146 10.65 -17.01 4.77
CA ALA A 146 11.44 -18.12 4.25
C ALA A 146 11.27 -19.44 5.03
N PRO A 147 11.17 -19.46 6.38
CA PRO A 147 10.93 -20.71 7.14
C PRO A 147 9.51 -21.28 6.99
N PHE A 148 8.59 -20.53 6.44
CA PHE A 148 7.18 -20.93 6.26
C PHE A 148 6.83 -21.24 4.80
N ALA A 149 7.85 -21.44 3.94
CA ALA A 149 7.66 -21.64 2.50
C ALA A 149 6.67 -22.78 2.17
N LEU A 150 6.77 -23.91 2.90
CA LEU A 150 5.86 -25.04 2.71
C LEU A 150 4.41 -24.68 3.03
N GLN A 151 4.16 -23.97 4.12
CA GLN A 151 2.82 -23.54 4.52
C GLN A 151 2.26 -22.51 3.56
N VAL A 152 3.11 -21.61 3.03
CA VAL A 152 2.72 -20.66 1.96
C VAL A 152 2.30 -21.42 0.71
N GLU A 153 3.04 -22.42 0.28
CA GLU A 153 2.71 -23.25 -0.88
C GLU A 153 1.36 -23.97 -0.69
N GLN A 154 1.16 -24.57 0.48
CA GLN A 154 -0.11 -25.21 0.85
C GLN A 154 -1.29 -24.24 0.80
N LEU A 155 -1.15 -23.00 1.34
CA LEU A 155 -2.19 -21.99 1.29
C LEU A 155 -2.43 -21.48 -0.14
N ASN A 156 -1.38 -21.31 -0.93
CA ASN A 156 -1.47 -20.88 -2.33
C ASN A 156 -2.16 -21.92 -3.23
N SER A 157 -2.20 -23.21 -2.83
CA SER A 157 -2.96 -24.22 -3.56
C SER A 157 -4.47 -24.02 -3.49
N ILE A 158 -4.95 -23.23 -2.52
CA ILE A 158 -6.36 -22.89 -2.38
C ILE A 158 -6.71 -21.78 -3.37
N TYR A 159 -7.70 -22.02 -4.21
CA TYR A 159 -8.13 -21.05 -5.22
C TYR A 159 -8.50 -19.70 -4.59
N GLY A 160 -7.90 -18.62 -5.10
CA GLY A 160 -8.14 -17.25 -4.62
C GLY A 160 -7.20 -16.78 -3.50
N ILE A 161 -6.34 -17.65 -2.95
CA ILE A 161 -5.33 -17.25 -1.97
C ILE A 161 -4.02 -16.93 -2.69
N SER A 162 -3.60 -15.68 -2.64
CA SER A 162 -2.31 -15.22 -3.15
C SER A 162 -1.22 -15.38 -2.08
N THR A 163 0.05 -15.34 -2.48
CA THR A 163 1.19 -15.34 -1.56
C THR A 163 1.08 -14.25 -0.49
N THR A 164 0.62 -13.06 -0.86
CA THR A 164 0.37 -11.97 0.10
C THR A 164 -0.72 -12.31 1.11
N ALA A 165 -1.78 -13.00 0.67
CA ALA A 165 -2.84 -13.46 1.57
C ALA A 165 -2.32 -14.57 2.49
N SER A 166 -1.55 -15.53 1.97
CA SER A 166 -0.90 -16.59 2.76
C SER A 166 0.01 -16.02 3.85
N CYS A 167 0.83 -15.03 3.48
CA CYS A 167 1.67 -14.31 4.45
C CYS A 167 0.83 -13.65 5.55
N ALA A 168 -0.28 -13.00 5.17
CA ALA A 168 -1.16 -12.36 6.13
C ALA A 168 -1.84 -13.37 7.08
N ILE A 169 -2.27 -14.51 6.56
CA ILE A 169 -2.86 -15.60 7.35
C ILE A 169 -1.84 -16.14 8.35
N ILE A 170 -0.64 -16.51 7.89
CA ILE A 170 0.42 -17.05 8.76
C ILE A 170 0.82 -16.01 9.83
N ALA A 171 0.92 -14.73 9.45
CA ALA A 171 1.23 -13.65 10.40
C ALA A 171 0.18 -13.50 11.50
N GLU A 172 -1.11 -13.70 11.17
CA GLU A 172 -2.19 -13.52 12.15
C GLU A 172 -2.43 -14.76 13.01
N ILE A 173 -2.45 -15.96 12.45
CA ILE A 173 -2.81 -17.18 13.20
C ILE A 173 -1.62 -18.09 13.52
N GLY A 174 -0.45 -17.86 12.90
CA GLY A 174 0.70 -18.76 13.01
C GLY A 174 0.53 -20.04 12.18
N ILE A 175 1.35 -21.05 12.48
CA ILE A 175 1.32 -22.34 11.81
C ILE A 175 0.89 -23.48 12.75
N ASP A 176 0.88 -23.28 14.06
CA ASP A 176 0.42 -24.27 15.03
C ASP A 176 -1.11 -24.19 15.19
N MET A 177 -1.79 -25.22 14.67
CA MET A 177 -3.25 -25.30 14.73
C MET A 177 -3.75 -26.04 15.99
N LYS A 178 -2.88 -26.53 16.87
CA LYS A 178 -3.30 -27.20 18.11
C LYS A 178 -4.18 -26.36 19.03
N PRO A 179 -3.92 -25.03 19.19
CA PRO A 179 -4.79 -24.16 19.97
C PRO A 179 -6.14 -23.90 19.30
N VAL A 180 -6.21 -24.10 17.98
CA VAL A 180 -7.37 -23.76 17.14
C VAL A 180 -8.09 -25.04 16.73
N LYS A 181 -9.04 -25.49 17.56
CA LYS A 181 -9.72 -26.79 17.36
C LYS A 181 -10.79 -26.76 16.26
N THR A 182 -11.37 -25.61 15.96
CA THR A 182 -12.47 -25.46 14.98
C THR A 182 -12.37 -24.16 14.21
N ALA A 183 -13.02 -24.07 13.04
CA ALA A 183 -13.12 -22.83 12.27
C ALA A 183 -13.75 -21.69 13.09
N ALA A 184 -14.74 -22.01 13.96
CA ALA A 184 -15.36 -21.02 14.84
C ALA A 184 -14.35 -20.39 15.82
N HIS A 185 -13.36 -21.14 16.30
CA HIS A 185 -12.28 -20.58 17.13
C HIS A 185 -11.43 -19.56 16.35
N ILE A 186 -11.12 -19.84 15.07
CA ILE A 186 -10.38 -18.88 14.21
C ILE A 186 -11.20 -17.61 14.02
N CYS A 187 -12.48 -17.75 13.68
CA CYS A 187 -13.39 -16.61 13.49
C CYS A 187 -13.51 -15.75 14.75
N SER A 188 -13.71 -16.39 15.90
CA SER A 188 -13.80 -15.68 17.20
C SER A 188 -12.48 -14.96 17.57
N TRP A 189 -11.34 -15.54 17.17
CA TRP A 189 -10.04 -14.93 17.45
C TRP A 189 -9.71 -13.77 16.48
N ALA A 190 -10.16 -13.86 15.22
CA ALA A 190 -9.94 -12.84 14.22
C ALA A 190 -10.82 -11.58 14.39
N GLY A 191 -11.94 -11.65 15.13
CA GLY A 191 -12.85 -10.55 15.46
C GLY A 191 -14.01 -10.46 14.48
#